data_8487943e3a3327040b3b33497da711b8
#
_entry.id   8487943e3a3327040b3b33497da711b8
#
_cell.length_a   1.000
_cell.length_b   1.000
_cell.length_c   1.000
_cell.angle_alpha   90.00
_cell.angle_beta   90.00
_cell.angle_gamma   90.00
#
_symmetry.space_group_name_H-M   'P 1'
#
loop_
_entity.id
_entity.type
_entity.pdbx_description
1 polymer ?
#
loop_
_entity_poly.entity_id
_entity_poly.type
_entity_poly.pdbx_seq_one_letter_code
_entity_poly.pdbx_strand_id
1 'polypeptide(L)'
;MEKEYRAFTEEQIKETCEAHEKWLASGGKEGERADFHNADLKNARLNDVNLEKANLNGARLNGAFLKSVNLKEASLEYADLRFVRAINAIFDGASMEYADFKDAILTASTFKDARLASANFENAYLGHVNFTGASLWDANFAYANIGGCHFREASIGGAKWTSIANGDFDDYQIKEFAYQLCWAALASRDTSEYVKDEIRKIVRLANCSNSAKEWGRVQEYRNKKYVTAKEV
;
A
#
# COMPACT_ATOMS: atom_id res chain seq x y z
N MET A 1 -21.98 -18.21 -6.61
CA MET A 1 -22.69 -17.89 -5.35
C MET A 1 -22.30 -16.46 -4.99
N GLU A 2 -23.27 -15.57 -4.81
CA GLU A 2 -22.99 -14.23 -4.29
C GLU A 2 -22.46 -14.37 -2.87
N LYS A 3 -21.43 -13.55 -2.54
CA LYS A 3 -20.86 -13.52 -1.18
C LYS A 3 -21.90 -12.88 -0.26
N GLU A 4 -22.34 -13.60 0.76
CA GLU A 4 -23.26 -13.06 1.76
C GLU A 4 -22.47 -12.19 2.75
N TYR A 5 -22.90 -10.93 2.92
CA TYR A 5 -22.29 -9.99 3.84
C TYR A 5 -23.11 -9.85 5.11
N ARG A 6 -22.44 -9.73 6.25
CA ARG A 6 -23.07 -9.46 7.55
C ARG A 6 -23.51 -8.00 7.58
N ALA A 7 -24.81 -7.76 7.72
CA ALA A 7 -25.34 -6.40 7.86
C ALA A 7 -25.04 -5.86 9.27
N PHE A 8 -24.62 -4.59 9.32
CA PHE A 8 -24.41 -3.86 10.57
C PHE A 8 -25.19 -2.55 10.51
N THR A 9 -25.92 -2.22 11.57
CA THR A 9 -26.50 -0.89 11.76
C THR A 9 -25.42 0.09 12.24
N GLU A 10 -25.64 1.39 12.11
CA GLU A 10 -24.71 2.40 12.65
C GLU A 10 -24.50 2.23 14.15
N GLU A 11 -25.54 1.87 14.91
CA GLU A 11 -25.46 1.62 16.35
C GLU A 11 -24.59 0.39 16.65
N GLN A 12 -24.78 -0.72 15.94
CA GLN A 12 -23.96 -1.92 16.09
C GLN A 12 -22.49 -1.65 15.76
N ILE A 13 -22.19 -0.85 14.74
CA ILE A 13 -20.82 -0.44 14.41
C ILE A 13 -20.22 0.33 15.58
N LYS A 14 -20.96 1.29 16.14
CA LYS A 14 -20.51 2.10 17.28
C LYS A 14 -20.27 1.24 18.51
N GLU A 15 -21.23 0.39 18.90
CA GLU A 15 -21.08 -0.54 20.04
C GLU A 15 -19.87 -1.45 19.88
N THR A 16 -19.64 -2.00 18.67
CA THR A 16 -18.48 -2.84 18.37
C THR A 16 -17.17 -2.05 18.54
N CYS A 17 -17.12 -0.79 18.08
CA CYS A 17 -15.95 0.06 18.25
C CYS A 17 -15.68 0.39 19.72
N GLU A 18 -16.73 0.73 20.49
CA GLU A 18 -16.61 1.02 21.94
C GLU A 18 -16.14 -0.21 22.74
N ALA A 19 -16.66 -1.39 22.41
CA ALA A 19 -16.20 -2.65 23.01
C ALA A 19 -14.74 -2.93 22.67
N HIS A 20 -14.34 -2.62 21.44
CA HIS A 20 -12.95 -2.78 20.98
C HIS A 20 -11.98 -1.82 21.67
N GLU A 21 -12.38 -0.56 21.90
CA GLU A 21 -11.58 0.38 22.67
C GLU A 21 -11.31 -0.11 24.09
N LYS A 22 -12.33 -0.67 24.76
CA LYS A 22 -12.18 -1.31 26.08
C LYS A 22 -11.23 -2.51 26.01
N TRP A 23 -11.35 -3.32 24.94
CA TRP A 23 -10.48 -4.46 24.73
C TRP A 23 -9.02 -4.05 24.58
N LEU A 24 -8.75 -3.00 23.78
CA LEU A 24 -7.40 -2.45 23.62
C LEU A 24 -6.85 -1.88 24.94
N ALA A 25 -7.65 -1.05 25.62
CA ALA A 25 -7.24 -0.38 26.87
C ALA A 25 -6.92 -1.37 28.00
N SER A 26 -7.63 -2.48 28.06
CA SER A 26 -7.45 -3.52 29.08
C SER A 26 -6.40 -4.58 28.72
N GLY A 27 -5.80 -4.51 27.53
CA GLY A 27 -4.93 -5.58 27.00
C GLY A 27 -5.68 -6.90 26.79
N GLY A 28 -6.93 -6.83 26.36
CA GLY A 28 -7.76 -7.97 26.02
C GLY A 28 -8.54 -8.60 27.18
N LYS A 29 -8.57 -7.96 28.34
CA LYS A 29 -9.25 -8.48 29.55
C LYS A 29 -10.72 -8.06 29.65
N GLU A 30 -11.06 -6.92 29.07
CA GLU A 30 -12.41 -6.33 29.06
C GLU A 30 -12.78 -5.92 27.64
N GLY A 31 -14.08 -5.85 27.35
CA GLY A 31 -14.58 -5.57 26.02
C GLY A 31 -14.38 -6.74 25.06
N GLU A 32 -14.45 -6.47 23.76
CA GLU A 32 -14.32 -7.48 22.72
C GLU A 32 -13.48 -6.92 21.55
N ARG A 33 -12.64 -7.77 20.97
CA ARG A 33 -11.92 -7.40 19.74
C ARG A 33 -12.93 -7.24 18.59
N ALA A 34 -12.89 -6.10 17.90
CA ALA A 34 -13.80 -5.85 16.78
C ALA A 34 -13.69 -6.93 15.70
N ASP A 35 -14.79 -7.58 15.38
CA ASP A 35 -14.94 -8.54 14.29
C ASP A 35 -15.94 -8.06 13.24
N PHE A 36 -15.40 -7.45 12.20
CA PHE A 36 -16.10 -7.01 11.00
C PHE A 36 -15.84 -7.94 9.79
N HIS A 37 -15.48 -9.21 10.04
CA HIS A 37 -15.28 -10.18 8.97
C HIS A 37 -16.52 -10.30 8.07
N ASN A 38 -16.35 -10.10 6.75
CA ASN A 38 -17.44 -10.06 5.78
C ASN A 38 -18.57 -9.09 6.15
N ALA A 39 -18.30 -8.02 6.92
CA ALA A 39 -19.30 -7.02 7.24
C ALA A 39 -19.62 -6.12 6.03
N ASP A 40 -20.86 -5.71 5.90
CA ASP A 40 -21.26 -4.60 5.00
C ASP A 40 -21.11 -3.28 5.75
N LEU A 41 -19.95 -2.63 5.54
CA LEU A 41 -19.57 -1.34 6.09
C LEU A 41 -19.53 -0.25 5.01
N LYS A 42 -20.27 -0.44 3.94
CA LYS A 42 -20.36 0.51 2.83
C LYS A 42 -20.76 1.90 3.33
N ASN A 43 -19.99 2.92 2.96
CA ASN A 43 -20.16 4.30 3.38
C ASN A 43 -20.15 4.52 4.91
N ALA A 44 -19.68 3.56 5.70
CA ALA A 44 -19.59 3.67 7.16
C ALA A 44 -18.73 4.87 7.58
N ARG A 45 -19.08 5.50 8.70
CA ARG A 45 -18.35 6.62 9.29
C ARG A 45 -17.47 6.13 10.43
N LEU A 46 -16.20 5.86 10.11
CA LEU A 46 -15.19 5.34 11.04
C LEU A 46 -14.02 6.32 11.22
N ASN A 47 -14.29 7.64 11.04
CA ASN A 47 -13.26 8.65 11.25
C ASN A 47 -12.78 8.63 12.71
N ASP A 48 -11.47 8.78 12.90
CA ASP A 48 -10.82 8.89 14.19
C ASP A 48 -11.00 7.66 15.11
N VAL A 49 -11.52 6.52 14.58
CA VAL A 49 -11.74 5.27 15.33
C VAL A 49 -10.45 4.49 15.45
N ASN A 50 -10.23 3.87 16.62
CA ASN A 50 -9.13 2.93 16.82
C ASN A 50 -9.61 1.49 16.60
N LEU A 51 -9.16 0.89 15.48
CA LEU A 51 -9.40 -0.50 15.07
C LEU A 51 -8.09 -1.30 14.99
N GLU A 52 -7.09 -0.95 15.84
CA GLU A 52 -5.84 -1.70 15.92
C GLU A 52 -6.11 -3.19 16.19
N LYS A 53 -5.52 -4.06 15.35
CA LYS A 53 -5.72 -5.51 15.42
C LYS A 53 -7.14 -6.01 15.15
N ALA A 54 -8.07 -5.17 14.71
CA ALA A 54 -9.43 -5.60 14.36
C ALA A 54 -9.43 -6.60 13.18
N ASN A 55 -10.50 -7.37 13.05
CA ASN A 55 -10.71 -8.28 11.93
C ASN A 55 -11.70 -7.68 10.95
N LEU A 56 -11.24 -7.30 9.75
CA LEU A 56 -12.03 -6.76 8.64
C LEU A 56 -11.85 -7.61 7.36
N ASN A 57 -11.41 -8.87 7.49
CA ASN A 57 -11.20 -9.72 6.32
C ASN A 57 -12.46 -9.83 5.48
N GLY A 58 -12.32 -9.52 4.20
CA GLY A 58 -13.42 -9.55 3.23
C GLY A 58 -14.54 -8.55 3.48
N ALA A 59 -14.37 -7.57 4.38
CA ALA A 59 -15.37 -6.53 4.63
C ALA A 59 -15.58 -5.64 3.40
N ARG A 60 -16.80 -5.13 3.22
CA ARG A 60 -17.15 -4.11 2.23
C ARG A 60 -17.08 -2.73 2.86
N LEU A 61 -15.98 -2.03 2.60
CA LEU A 61 -15.72 -0.66 3.08
C LEU A 61 -15.86 0.38 1.97
N ASN A 62 -16.35 -0.01 0.79
CA ASN A 62 -16.36 0.88 -0.35
C ASN A 62 -17.14 2.18 -0.06
N GLY A 63 -16.46 3.31 -0.33
CA GLY A 63 -16.97 4.65 -0.01
C GLY A 63 -16.94 5.03 1.47
N ALA A 64 -16.43 4.19 2.37
CA ALA A 64 -16.34 4.49 3.80
C ALA A 64 -15.42 5.69 4.11
N PHE A 65 -15.68 6.37 5.23
CA PHE A 65 -14.92 7.49 5.76
C PHE A 65 -14.01 6.99 6.88
N LEU A 66 -12.70 6.95 6.61
CA LEU A 66 -11.66 6.41 7.48
C LEU A 66 -10.58 7.46 7.80
N LYS A 67 -10.92 8.74 7.82
CA LYS A 67 -9.95 9.80 8.15
C LYS A 67 -9.37 9.54 9.54
N SER A 68 -8.04 9.54 9.65
CA SER A 68 -7.31 9.34 10.92
C SER A 68 -7.65 8.03 11.64
N VAL A 69 -8.23 7.03 10.96
CA VAL A 69 -8.48 5.71 11.55
C VAL A 69 -7.16 5.04 11.90
N ASN A 70 -7.09 4.33 13.02
CA ASN A 70 -5.98 3.46 13.35
C ASN A 70 -6.35 2.00 13.03
N LEU A 71 -5.76 1.43 11.98
CA LEU A 71 -5.90 0.03 11.56
C LEU A 71 -4.56 -0.73 11.68
N LYS A 72 -3.69 -0.28 12.59
CA LYS A 72 -2.40 -0.93 12.83
C LYS A 72 -2.61 -2.41 13.16
N GLU A 73 -1.84 -3.28 12.50
CA GLU A 73 -1.89 -4.74 12.70
C GLU A 73 -3.28 -5.37 12.46
N ALA A 74 -4.23 -4.65 11.85
CA ALA A 74 -5.55 -5.18 11.51
C ALA A 74 -5.48 -6.17 10.34
N SER A 75 -6.49 -7.04 10.24
CA SER A 75 -6.66 -7.97 9.12
C SER A 75 -7.71 -7.42 8.16
N LEU A 76 -7.33 -7.18 6.89
CA LEU A 76 -8.18 -6.62 5.83
C LEU A 76 -7.99 -7.40 4.51
N GLU A 77 -7.60 -8.67 4.59
CA GLU A 77 -7.44 -9.50 3.39
C GLU A 77 -8.75 -9.56 2.60
N TYR A 78 -8.67 -9.36 1.27
CA TYR A 78 -9.82 -9.33 0.37
C TYR A 78 -10.87 -8.26 0.70
N ALA A 79 -10.54 -7.22 1.49
CA ALA A 79 -11.46 -6.13 1.78
C ALA A 79 -11.70 -5.26 0.54
N ASP A 80 -12.95 -4.83 0.35
CA ASP A 80 -13.33 -3.85 -0.68
C ASP A 80 -13.22 -2.43 -0.10
N LEU A 81 -12.11 -1.76 -0.39
CA LEU A 81 -11.78 -0.40 0.05
C LEU A 81 -11.88 0.61 -1.11
N ARG A 82 -12.61 0.28 -2.18
CA ARG A 82 -12.78 1.17 -3.32
C ARG A 82 -13.45 2.47 -2.90
N PHE A 83 -13.00 3.60 -3.49
CA PHE A 83 -13.53 4.93 -3.19
C PHE A 83 -13.44 5.35 -1.71
N VAL A 84 -12.70 4.64 -0.88
CA VAL A 84 -12.54 4.96 0.54
C VAL A 84 -11.83 6.31 0.71
N ARG A 85 -12.18 7.04 1.77
CA ARG A 85 -11.53 8.30 2.15
C ARG A 85 -10.78 8.10 3.46
N ALA A 86 -9.50 7.74 3.35
CA ALA A 86 -8.63 7.37 4.46
C ALA A 86 -7.41 8.30 4.57
N ILE A 87 -7.68 9.61 4.66
CA ILE A 87 -6.64 10.63 4.82
C ILE A 87 -6.04 10.50 6.22
N ASN A 88 -4.70 10.53 6.35
CA ASN A 88 -3.96 10.37 7.61
C ASN A 88 -4.26 9.06 8.35
N ALA A 89 -4.72 8.02 7.67
CA ALA A 89 -5.00 6.72 8.27
C ALA A 89 -3.72 5.92 8.53
N ILE A 90 -3.75 5.04 9.53
CA ILE A 90 -2.62 4.19 9.93
C ILE A 90 -2.97 2.75 9.60
N PHE A 91 -2.22 2.13 8.67
CA PHE A 91 -2.31 0.72 8.28
C PHE A 91 -1.01 -0.03 8.55
N ASP A 92 -0.16 0.47 9.47
CA ASP A 92 1.14 -0.11 9.73
C ASP A 92 1.01 -1.57 10.21
N GLY A 93 1.76 -2.48 9.58
CA GLY A 93 1.74 -3.91 9.90
C GLY A 93 0.44 -4.65 9.57
N ALA A 94 -0.54 -3.99 8.95
CA ALA A 94 -1.82 -4.64 8.61
C ALA A 94 -1.67 -5.67 7.48
N SER A 95 -2.50 -6.73 7.52
CA SER A 95 -2.61 -7.75 6.46
C SER A 95 -3.69 -7.33 5.49
N MET A 96 -3.31 -7.01 4.25
CA MET A 96 -4.20 -6.46 3.23
C MET A 96 -3.96 -7.10 1.85
N GLU A 97 -3.57 -8.36 1.85
CA GLU A 97 -3.41 -9.09 0.60
C GLU A 97 -4.74 -9.13 -0.16
N TYR A 98 -4.66 -8.86 -1.47
CA TYR A 98 -5.84 -8.78 -2.36
C TYR A 98 -6.87 -7.71 -1.98
N ALA A 99 -6.54 -6.75 -1.11
CA ALA A 99 -7.42 -5.64 -0.81
C ALA A 99 -7.57 -4.72 -2.04
N ASP A 100 -8.78 -4.20 -2.27
CA ASP A 100 -9.07 -3.33 -3.41
C ASP A 100 -9.20 -1.87 -2.97
N PHE A 101 -8.17 -1.06 -3.25
CA PHE A 101 -8.10 0.38 -3.00
C PHE A 101 -8.33 1.21 -4.28
N LYS A 102 -8.94 0.62 -5.30
CA LYS A 102 -9.21 1.35 -6.54
C LYS A 102 -9.98 2.64 -6.28
N ASP A 103 -9.52 3.74 -6.90
CA ASP A 103 -10.11 5.08 -6.75
C ASP A 103 -10.14 5.61 -5.29
N ALA A 104 -9.36 5.03 -4.37
CA ALA A 104 -9.28 5.46 -2.97
C ALA A 104 -8.50 6.76 -2.79
N ILE A 105 -8.84 7.53 -1.75
CA ILE A 105 -8.09 8.72 -1.30
C ILE A 105 -7.35 8.38 -0.02
N LEU A 106 -6.02 8.19 -0.12
CA LEU A 106 -5.15 7.70 0.95
C LEU A 106 -4.06 8.72 1.35
N THR A 107 -4.22 9.97 0.95
CA THR A 107 -3.20 11.01 1.15
C THR A 107 -2.70 11.05 2.59
N ALA A 108 -1.36 11.12 2.76
CA ALA A 108 -0.65 11.19 4.03
C ALA A 108 -0.90 9.99 4.97
N SER A 109 -1.38 8.87 4.47
CA SER A 109 -1.54 7.64 5.24
C SER A 109 -0.24 6.85 5.34
N THR A 110 -0.18 5.90 6.26
CA THR A 110 1.01 5.06 6.47
C THR A 110 0.66 3.59 6.39
N PHE A 111 1.52 2.83 5.68
CA PHE A 111 1.44 1.39 5.43
C PHE A 111 2.78 0.72 5.75
N LYS A 112 3.51 1.20 6.77
CA LYS A 112 4.81 0.64 7.12
C LYS A 112 4.68 -0.83 7.47
N ASP A 113 5.56 -1.66 6.89
CA ASP A 113 5.59 -3.09 7.14
C ASP A 113 4.27 -3.83 6.83
N ALA A 114 3.34 -3.19 6.10
CA ALA A 114 2.06 -3.79 5.75
C ALA A 114 2.23 -4.87 4.67
N ARG A 115 1.36 -5.88 4.70
CA ARG A 115 1.27 -6.94 3.70
C ARG A 115 0.22 -6.59 2.67
N LEU A 116 0.67 -6.23 1.46
CA LEU A 116 -0.13 -5.67 0.38
C LEU A 116 0.05 -6.45 -0.94
N ALA A 117 0.45 -7.72 -0.83
CA ALA A 117 0.62 -8.54 -2.03
C ALA A 117 -0.68 -8.60 -2.83
N SER A 118 -0.59 -8.34 -4.14
CA SER A 118 -1.73 -8.28 -5.07
C SER A 118 -2.82 -7.25 -4.71
N ALA A 119 -2.53 -6.28 -3.84
CA ALA A 119 -3.45 -5.18 -3.57
C ALA A 119 -3.63 -4.28 -4.81
N ASN A 120 -4.83 -3.75 -4.98
CA ASN A 120 -5.17 -2.91 -6.12
C ASN A 120 -5.27 -1.43 -5.73
N PHE A 121 -4.32 -0.61 -6.18
CA PHE A 121 -4.29 0.85 -6.03
C PHE A 121 -4.56 1.59 -7.34
N GLU A 122 -5.23 0.96 -8.30
CA GLU A 122 -5.55 1.60 -9.58
C GLU A 122 -6.31 2.92 -9.37
N ASN A 123 -5.86 4.01 -10.01
CA ASN A 123 -6.40 5.37 -9.88
C ASN A 123 -6.37 5.95 -8.45
N ALA A 124 -5.70 5.34 -7.48
CA ALA A 124 -5.71 5.83 -6.10
C ALA A 124 -4.91 7.14 -5.95
N TYR A 125 -5.37 8.01 -5.05
CA TYR A 125 -4.66 9.22 -4.62
C TYR A 125 -3.79 8.91 -3.41
N LEU A 126 -2.49 8.71 -3.65
CA LEU A 126 -1.50 8.25 -2.66
C LEU A 126 -0.52 9.35 -2.22
N GLY A 127 -0.82 10.61 -2.46
CA GLY A 127 0.10 11.71 -2.12
C GLY A 127 0.68 11.58 -0.71
N HIS A 128 2.02 11.56 -0.59
CA HIS A 128 2.75 11.45 0.68
C HIS A 128 2.46 10.19 1.50
N VAL A 129 2.07 9.08 0.87
CA VAL A 129 1.88 7.80 1.57
C VAL A 129 3.23 7.16 1.89
N ASN A 130 3.31 6.54 3.08
CA ASN A 130 4.52 5.86 3.53
C ASN A 130 4.37 4.33 3.43
N PHE A 131 5.04 3.71 2.46
CA PHE A 131 5.12 2.26 2.24
C PHE A 131 6.45 1.64 2.71
N THR A 132 7.18 2.29 3.62
CA THR A 132 8.46 1.76 4.11
C THR A 132 8.30 0.34 4.65
N GLY A 133 9.12 -0.60 4.17
CA GLY A 133 9.09 -2.01 4.57
C GLY A 133 7.89 -2.82 4.06
N ALA A 134 6.93 -2.20 3.36
CA ALA A 134 5.72 -2.89 2.91
C ALA A 134 6.01 -3.99 1.87
N SER A 135 5.25 -5.08 1.90
CA SER A 135 5.25 -6.13 0.87
C SER A 135 4.21 -5.81 -0.20
N LEU A 136 4.65 -5.36 -1.38
CA LEU A 136 3.83 -4.89 -2.50
C LEU A 136 3.95 -5.82 -3.73
N TRP A 137 4.25 -7.12 -3.53
CA TRP A 137 4.36 -8.07 -4.62
C TRP A 137 3.08 -8.10 -5.46
N ASP A 138 3.22 -7.99 -6.79
CA ASP A 138 2.11 -7.98 -7.75
C ASP A 138 1.04 -6.90 -7.52
N ALA A 139 1.30 -5.89 -6.66
CA ALA A 139 0.37 -4.80 -6.42
C ALA A 139 0.16 -3.96 -7.70
N ASN A 140 -1.06 -3.45 -7.90
CA ASN A 140 -1.42 -2.66 -9.07
C ASN A 140 -1.48 -1.16 -8.73
N PHE A 141 -0.53 -0.37 -9.23
CA PHE A 141 -0.50 1.10 -9.12
C PHE A 141 -0.82 1.80 -10.45
N ALA A 142 -1.49 1.12 -11.39
CA ALA A 142 -1.84 1.74 -12.67
C ALA A 142 -2.64 3.02 -12.45
N TYR A 143 -2.21 4.12 -13.09
CA TYR A 143 -2.85 5.45 -13.00
C TYR A 143 -2.91 6.06 -11.60
N ALA A 144 -2.23 5.49 -10.60
CA ALA A 144 -2.19 6.06 -9.25
C ALA A 144 -1.35 7.34 -9.20
N ASN A 145 -1.76 8.28 -8.34
CA ASN A 145 -0.97 9.45 -8.01
C ASN A 145 -0.09 9.12 -6.79
N ILE A 146 1.20 8.91 -7.01
CA ILE A 146 2.17 8.49 -5.98
C ILE A 146 3.12 9.61 -5.55
N GLY A 147 2.78 10.88 -5.81
CA GLY A 147 3.60 12.04 -5.45
C GLY A 147 3.95 12.06 -3.97
N GLY A 148 5.25 12.17 -3.64
CA GLY A 148 5.73 12.18 -2.27
C GLY A 148 5.63 10.85 -1.51
N CYS A 149 5.36 9.72 -2.19
CA CYS A 149 5.36 8.41 -1.54
C CYS A 149 6.77 7.96 -1.15
N HIS A 150 6.86 7.19 -0.05
CA HIS A 150 8.10 6.58 0.41
C HIS A 150 8.01 5.05 0.27
N PHE A 151 8.91 4.44 -0.52
CA PHE A 151 8.99 2.98 -0.75
C PHE A 151 10.28 2.37 -0.20
N ARG A 152 10.93 3.03 0.77
CA ARG A 152 12.17 2.52 1.36
C ARG A 152 11.96 1.11 1.90
N GLU A 153 12.86 0.17 1.54
CA GLU A 153 12.81 -1.22 1.99
C GLU A 153 11.52 -1.98 1.60
N ALA A 154 10.65 -1.39 0.77
CA ALA A 154 9.46 -2.08 0.29
C ALA A 154 9.82 -3.15 -0.77
N SER A 155 9.12 -4.29 -0.72
CA SER A 155 9.24 -5.36 -1.73
C SER A 155 8.22 -5.14 -2.83
N ILE A 156 8.65 -4.66 -4.01
CA ILE A 156 7.79 -4.23 -5.14
C ILE A 156 7.84 -5.16 -6.36
N GLY A 157 8.30 -6.41 -6.19
CA GLY A 157 8.39 -7.37 -7.29
C GLY A 157 7.04 -7.61 -7.97
N GLY A 158 7.01 -7.61 -9.31
CA GLY A 158 5.78 -7.82 -10.08
C GLY A 158 4.75 -6.68 -10.04
N ALA A 159 4.96 -5.63 -9.24
CA ALA A 159 4.03 -4.51 -9.14
C ALA A 159 3.87 -3.78 -10.49
N LYS A 160 2.64 -3.34 -10.80
CA LYS A 160 2.29 -2.68 -12.06
C LYS A 160 2.30 -1.16 -11.86
N TRP A 161 3.09 -0.46 -12.69
CA TRP A 161 3.29 1.00 -12.60
C TRP A 161 2.87 1.73 -13.89
N THR A 162 1.84 1.27 -14.56
CA THR A 162 1.40 1.81 -15.85
C THR A 162 0.85 3.22 -15.66
N SER A 163 1.37 4.20 -16.44
CA SER A 163 0.85 5.58 -16.52
C SER A 163 0.63 6.23 -15.16
N ILE A 164 1.66 6.22 -14.31
CA ILE A 164 1.65 6.96 -13.05
C ILE A 164 1.41 8.44 -13.39
N ALA A 165 0.23 8.95 -12.99
CA ALA A 165 -0.15 10.33 -13.27
C ALA A 165 0.59 11.30 -12.34
N ASN A 166 1.14 12.36 -12.95
CA ASN A 166 1.58 13.62 -12.33
C ASN A 166 2.08 13.53 -10.87
N GLY A 167 3.12 12.75 -10.62
CA GLY A 167 3.90 12.98 -9.43
C GLY A 167 4.85 14.14 -9.75
N ASP A 168 4.69 15.28 -9.11
CA ASP A 168 5.82 16.18 -8.90
C ASP A 168 6.81 15.43 -8.00
N PHE A 169 7.50 14.46 -8.60
CA PHE A 169 8.60 13.78 -7.92
C PHE A 169 9.73 14.79 -7.83
N ASP A 170 10.16 15.13 -6.63
CA ASP A 170 11.45 15.76 -6.50
C ASP A 170 12.56 14.80 -6.98
N ASP A 171 13.71 15.35 -7.35
CA ASP A 171 14.85 14.57 -7.87
C ASP A 171 15.27 13.43 -6.91
N TYR A 172 15.05 13.57 -5.61
CA TYR A 172 15.37 12.58 -4.59
C TYR A 172 14.37 11.40 -4.65
N GLN A 173 13.09 11.69 -4.77
CA GLN A 173 12.03 10.68 -4.83
C GLN A 173 12.11 9.84 -6.11
N ILE A 174 12.41 10.48 -7.25
CA ILE A 174 12.65 9.77 -8.52
C ILE A 174 13.85 8.82 -8.37
N LYS A 175 14.93 9.29 -7.74
CA LYS A 175 16.15 8.50 -7.52
C LYS A 175 15.89 7.32 -6.59
N GLU A 176 15.19 7.55 -5.48
CA GLU A 176 14.86 6.51 -4.51
C GLU A 176 13.94 5.46 -5.13
N PHE A 177 12.91 5.86 -5.85
CA PHE A 177 11.98 4.97 -6.54
C PHE A 177 12.69 4.15 -7.64
N ALA A 178 13.51 4.79 -8.47
CA ALA A 178 14.30 4.10 -9.48
C ALA A 178 15.32 3.14 -8.85
N TYR A 179 15.93 3.52 -7.72
CA TYR A 179 16.85 2.67 -6.98
C TYR A 179 16.15 1.41 -6.42
N GLN A 180 14.97 1.56 -5.82
CA GLN A 180 14.15 0.47 -5.28
C GLN A 180 13.68 -0.47 -6.41
N LEU A 181 13.23 0.07 -7.54
CA LEU A 181 12.86 -0.73 -8.72
C LEU A 181 14.06 -1.49 -9.29
N CYS A 182 15.23 -0.87 -9.38
CA CYS A 182 16.45 -1.54 -9.82
C CYS A 182 16.85 -2.66 -8.86
N TRP A 183 16.72 -2.44 -7.54
CA TRP A 183 17.03 -3.46 -6.53
C TRP A 183 16.07 -4.64 -6.61
N ALA A 184 14.77 -4.40 -6.71
CA ALA A 184 13.75 -5.44 -6.85
C ALA A 184 13.96 -6.26 -8.13
N ALA A 185 14.28 -5.58 -9.26
CA ALA A 185 14.56 -6.24 -10.53
C ALA A 185 15.87 -7.05 -10.52
N LEU A 186 16.86 -6.62 -9.74
CA LEU A 186 18.15 -7.32 -9.62
C LEU A 186 18.10 -8.49 -8.62
N ALA A 187 17.22 -8.41 -7.61
CA ALA A 187 17.01 -9.48 -6.63
C ALA A 187 16.19 -10.64 -7.20
N SER A 188 15.36 -10.40 -8.22
CA SER A 188 14.55 -11.43 -8.87
C SER A 188 15.34 -12.12 -10.00
N ARG A 189 15.51 -13.45 -9.93
CA ARG A 189 16.08 -14.26 -11.01
C ARG A 189 15.18 -14.30 -12.27
N ASP A 190 13.90 -13.98 -12.13
CA ASP A 190 12.88 -13.99 -13.18
C ASP A 190 12.37 -12.60 -13.54
N THR A 191 13.27 -11.63 -13.67
CA THR A 191 12.88 -10.30 -14.11
C THR A 191 12.42 -10.37 -15.58
N SER A 192 11.11 -10.40 -15.79
CA SER A 192 10.54 -10.40 -17.13
C SER A 192 10.97 -9.14 -17.91
N GLU A 193 11.06 -9.22 -19.25
CA GLU A 193 11.32 -8.05 -20.09
C GLU A 193 10.33 -6.91 -19.87
N TYR A 194 9.12 -7.22 -19.40
CA TYR A 194 8.11 -6.25 -18.99
C TYR A 194 8.60 -5.36 -17.83
N VAL A 195 9.16 -5.95 -16.77
CA VAL A 195 9.71 -5.18 -15.62
C VAL A 195 10.90 -4.35 -16.06
N LYS A 196 11.76 -4.88 -16.94
CA LYS A 196 12.88 -4.13 -17.53
C LYS A 196 12.39 -2.93 -18.36
N ASP A 197 11.27 -3.07 -19.05
CA ASP A 197 10.71 -1.99 -19.88
C ASP A 197 10.06 -0.90 -19.01
N GLU A 198 9.37 -1.26 -17.93
CA GLU A 198 8.85 -0.30 -16.95
C GLU A 198 10.00 0.46 -16.25
N ILE A 199 11.06 -0.22 -15.86
CA ILE A 199 12.28 0.43 -15.35
C ILE A 199 12.85 1.41 -16.37
N ARG A 200 12.93 1.03 -17.67
CA ARG A 200 13.39 1.95 -18.73
C ARG A 200 12.51 3.18 -18.88
N LYS A 201 11.18 3.05 -18.71
CA LYS A 201 10.24 4.20 -18.76
C LYS A 201 10.48 5.15 -17.59
N ILE A 202 10.63 4.63 -16.37
CA ILE A 202 10.95 5.42 -15.17
C ILE A 202 12.30 6.10 -15.31
N VAL A 203 13.31 5.38 -15.81
CA VAL A 203 14.63 5.95 -16.11
C VAL A 203 14.55 7.09 -17.14
N ARG A 204 13.71 6.97 -18.16
CA ARG A 204 13.51 8.06 -19.14
C ARG A 204 12.87 9.29 -18.51
N LEU A 205 11.90 9.12 -17.60
CA LEU A 205 11.31 10.21 -16.84
C LEU A 205 12.33 10.89 -15.92
N ALA A 206 13.17 10.10 -15.24
CA ALA A 206 14.26 10.61 -14.41
C ALA A 206 15.35 11.37 -15.22
N ASN A 207 15.62 10.98 -16.47
CA ASN A 207 16.59 11.65 -17.35
C ASN A 207 16.09 12.99 -17.91
N CYS A 208 14.79 13.31 -17.81
CA CYS A 208 14.28 14.64 -18.10
C CYS A 208 14.64 15.67 -17.01
N SER A 209 15.06 15.23 -15.84
CA SER A 209 15.65 16.07 -14.79
C SER A 209 17.18 15.96 -14.83
N ASN A 210 17.90 17.03 -14.46
CA ASN A 210 19.38 17.21 -14.59
C ASN A 210 20.27 16.16 -13.89
N SER A 211 19.79 14.97 -13.56
CA SER A 211 20.41 13.94 -12.75
C SER A 211 21.20 12.87 -13.51
N ALA A 212 21.47 13.09 -14.81
CA ALA A 212 22.21 12.13 -15.67
C ALA A 212 23.60 11.67 -15.13
N LYS A 213 24.24 12.46 -14.26
CA LYS A 213 25.56 12.14 -13.70
C LYS A 213 25.55 11.01 -12.66
N GLU A 214 24.47 10.80 -11.92
CA GLU A 214 24.39 9.75 -10.90
C GLU A 214 23.94 8.39 -11.46
N TRP A 215 23.26 8.38 -12.60
CA TRP A 215 22.95 7.14 -13.34
C TRP A 215 24.21 6.40 -13.83
N GLY A 216 25.29 7.10 -14.09
CA GLY A 216 26.60 6.49 -14.36
C GLY A 216 27.04 5.54 -13.24
N ARG A 217 26.79 5.89 -11.97
CA ARG A 217 27.13 5.06 -10.80
C ARG A 217 26.26 3.80 -10.67
N VAL A 218 24.98 3.87 -11.03
CA VAL A 218 24.09 2.69 -11.04
C VAL A 218 24.50 1.71 -12.13
N GLN A 219 24.91 2.20 -13.31
CA GLN A 219 25.48 1.38 -14.39
C GLN A 219 26.80 0.76 -13.99
N GLU A 220 27.67 1.50 -13.30
CA GLU A 220 28.96 1.01 -12.80
C GLU A 220 28.79 -0.08 -11.73
N TYR A 221 27.82 0.09 -10.82
CA TYR A 221 27.49 -0.90 -9.81
C TYR A 221 26.92 -2.19 -10.41
N ARG A 222 26.07 -2.06 -11.43
CA ARG A 222 25.55 -3.18 -12.21
C ARG A 222 26.67 -3.96 -12.89
N ASN A 223 27.60 -3.27 -13.54
CA ASN A 223 28.72 -3.90 -14.24
C ASN A 223 29.67 -4.61 -13.27
N LYS A 224 29.97 -4.04 -12.10
CA LYS A 224 30.78 -4.67 -11.06
C LYS A 224 30.17 -5.96 -10.51
N LYS A 225 28.85 -6.02 -10.31
CA LYS A 225 28.17 -7.20 -9.75
C LYS A 225 27.99 -8.33 -10.77
N TYR A 226 27.88 -8.01 -12.06
CA TYR A 226 27.84 -9.02 -13.14
C TYR A 226 29.21 -9.64 -13.44
N VAL A 227 30.30 -8.91 -13.20
CA VAL A 227 31.66 -9.43 -13.36
C VAL A 227 32.00 -10.43 -12.25
N THR A 228 31.62 -10.15 -11.00
CA THR A 228 31.82 -11.06 -9.86
C THR A 228 30.98 -12.33 -9.89
N ALA A 229 29.85 -12.35 -10.60
CA ALA A 229 28.97 -13.53 -10.74
C ALA A 229 29.40 -14.47 -11.89
N LYS A 230 30.38 -14.08 -12.71
CA LYS A 230 30.95 -14.92 -13.78
C LYS A 230 32.29 -15.60 -13.40
N GLU A 231 32.85 -15.28 -12.23
CA GLU A 231 34.12 -15.82 -11.75
C GLU A 231 33.96 -16.79 -10.56
N VAL A 232 32.76 -17.34 -10.34
CA VAL A 232 32.51 -18.40 -9.33
C VAL A 232 31.89 -19.62 -9.99
#